data_101942debf23b1345dc6ec9955b3b60e
#
_entry.id   101942debf23b1345dc6ec9955b3b60e
#
_cell.length_a   1.000
_cell.length_b   1.000
_cell.length_c   1.000
_cell.angle_alpha   90.00
_cell.angle_beta   90.00
_cell.angle_gamma   90.00
#
_symmetry.space_group_name_H-M   'P 1'
#
loop_
_entity.id
_entity.type
_entity.pdbx_description
1 polymer ?
#
loop_
_entity_poly.entity_id
_entity_poly.type
_entity_poly.pdbx_seq_one_letter_code
_entity_poly.pdbx_strand_id
1 'polypeptide(L)'
;MRRRLHKTTLLFFISIGLITLDACRKKYYATAEDMAEYGWVMYETQDYLTSNTWFNSAVSEDVNWMDGYNGLGWSYAKLMVLDSSIDNFITGLGKPQDKWNPTDIHSEILAGLTFAYHAKGIDKKTIEYGRAFLDSTVRPLKAGWVFAHDSLLNYLDVRITLAASYFSVGKFDSASLNVQIVLDSLNSSVIAVSDTSLEGRKKMAEQISALQTSLLKQ
;
A
#
# COMPACT_ATOMS: atom_id res chain seq x y z
N MET A 1 -42.84 -54.72 -31.63
CA MET A 1 -41.66 -54.77 -30.74
C MET A 1 -40.54 -53.72 -31.11
N ARG A 2 -40.30 -53.41 -32.39
CA ARG A 2 -39.24 -52.44 -32.83
C ARG A 2 -39.43 -50.99 -32.36
N ARG A 3 -40.64 -50.45 -32.21
CA ARG A 3 -40.85 -49.04 -31.79
C ARG A 3 -40.51 -48.74 -30.31
N ARG A 4 -40.53 -49.72 -29.43
CA ARG A 4 -40.14 -49.54 -27.99
C ARG A 4 -38.65 -49.51 -27.78
N LEU A 5 -37.87 -50.22 -28.61
CA LEU A 5 -36.40 -50.26 -28.57
C LEU A 5 -35.76 -48.90 -28.88
N HIS A 6 -36.33 -48.18 -29.89
CA HIS A 6 -35.78 -46.86 -30.25
C HIS A 6 -36.04 -45.76 -29.23
N LYS A 7 -37.14 -45.84 -28.46
CA LYS A 7 -37.44 -44.85 -27.40
C LYS A 7 -36.52 -45.05 -26.17
N THR A 8 -36.22 -46.28 -25.80
CA THR A 8 -35.33 -46.59 -24.68
C THR A 8 -33.89 -46.27 -25.00
N THR A 9 -33.41 -46.54 -26.23
CA THR A 9 -32.09 -46.16 -26.69
C THR A 9 -31.90 -44.64 -26.75
N LEU A 10 -32.90 -43.89 -27.24
CA LEU A 10 -32.87 -42.44 -27.31
C LEU A 10 -32.80 -41.80 -25.92
N LEU A 11 -33.61 -42.31 -24.95
CA LEU A 11 -33.57 -41.83 -23.55
C LEU A 11 -32.21 -42.13 -22.87
N PHE A 12 -31.57 -43.27 -23.19
CA PHE A 12 -30.26 -43.59 -22.64
C PHE A 12 -29.15 -42.67 -23.15
N PHE A 13 -29.18 -42.31 -24.44
CA PHE A 13 -28.22 -41.34 -25.04
C PHE A 13 -28.45 -39.93 -24.52
N ILE A 14 -29.70 -39.50 -24.24
CA ILE A 14 -30.01 -38.19 -23.64
C ILE A 14 -29.51 -38.12 -22.18
N SER A 15 -29.66 -39.19 -21.40
CA SER A 15 -29.18 -39.23 -20.02
C SER A 15 -27.65 -39.23 -19.94
N ILE A 16 -26.93 -39.93 -20.84
CA ILE A 16 -25.46 -39.89 -20.91
C ILE A 16 -24.98 -38.49 -21.31
N GLY A 17 -25.65 -37.84 -22.30
CA GLY A 17 -25.34 -36.47 -22.74
C GLY A 17 -25.50 -35.44 -21.61
N LEU A 18 -26.50 -35.59 -20.73
CA LEU A 18 -26.71 -34.70 -19.57
C LEU A 18 -25.64 -34.88 -18.49
N ILE A 19 -25.18 -36.12 -18.26
CA ILE A 19 -24.13 -36.40 -17.26
C ILE A 19 -22.77 -35.84 -17.71
N THR A 20 -22.48 -35.83 -19.02
CA THR A 20 -21.21 -35.28 -19.55
C THR A 20 -21.14 -33.76 -19.54
N LEU A 21 -22.29 -33.06 -19.54
CA LEU A 21 -22.33 -31.60 -19.47
C LEU A 21 -21.97 -31.05 -18.06
N ASP A 22 -22.25 -31.80 -17.01
CA ASP A 22 -21.84 -31.41 -15.64
C ASP A 22 -20.36 -31.69 -15.37
N ALA A 23 -19.72 -32.64 -16.07
CA ALA A 23 -18.32 -33.00 -15.87
C ALA A 23 -17.33 -31.93 -16.40
N CYS A 24 -17.77 -30.97 -17.22
CA CYS A 24 -16.91 -29.95 -17.82
C CYS A 24 -16.96 -28.58 -17.12
N ARG A 25 -17.66 -28.41 -15.99
CA ARG A 25 -17.56 -27.18 -15.21
C ARG A 25 -16.24 -27.18 -14.46
N LYS A 26 -15.22 -26.55 -15.04
CA LYS A 26 -14.05 -26.12 -14.26
C LYS A 26 -14.55 -25.24 -13.13
N LYS A 27 -14.41 -25.71 -11.88
CA LYS A 27 -14.59 -24.85 -10.72
C LYS A 27 -13.40 -23.88 -10.70
N TYR A 28 -13.65 -22.63 -11.00
CA TYR A 28 -12.67 -21.57 -10.75
C TYR A 28 -12.81 -21.18 -9.29
N TYR A 29 -11.70 -21.26 -8.57
CA TYR A 29 -11.58 -20.71 -7.23
C TYR A 29 -10.80 -19.41 -7.37
N ALA A 30 -11.22 -18.39 -6.63
CA ALA A 30 -10.47 -17.15 -6.55
C ALA A 30 -9.09 -17.44 -5.92
N THR A 31 -8.04 -16.93 -6.53
CA THR A 31 -6.67 -17.01 -6.02
C THR A 31 -6.42 -15.90 -4.99
N ALA A 32 -5.30 -15.97 -4.26
CA ALA A 32 -4.86 -14.87 -3.40
C ALA A 32 -4.70 -13.56 -4.19
N GLU A 33 -4.21 -13.64 -5.42
CA GLU A 33 -4.10 -12.51 -6.35
C GLU A 33 -5.46 -11.90 -6.67
N ASP A 34 -6.44 -12.70 -7.14
CA ASP A 34 -7.80 -12.23 -7.45
C ASP A 34 -8.45 -11.54 -6.25
N MET A 35 -8.24 -12.08 -5.03
CA MET A 35 -8.78 -11.52 -3.80
C MET A 35 -8.09 -10.21 -3.43
N ALA A 36 -6.77 -10.12 -3.62
CA ALA A 36 -6.02 -8.88 -3.37
C ALA A 36 -6.40 -7.79 -4.37
N GLU A 37 -6.52 -8.11 -5.67
CA GLU A 37 -6.99 -7.16 -6.69
C GLU A 37 -8.35 -6.57 -6.32
N TYR A 38 -9.30 -7.41 -5.89
CA TYR A 38 -10.60 -6.92 -5.47
C TYR A 38 -10.52 -6.11 -4.16
N GLY A 39 -9.61 -6.48 -3.27
CA GLY A 39 -9.28 -5.70 -2.06
C GLY A 39 -8.82 -4.28 -2.41
N TRP A 40 -7.96 -4.14 -3.41
CA TRP A 40 -7.51 -2.83 -3.90
C TRP A 40 -8.63 -2.02 -4.56
N VAL A 41 -9.50 -2.65 -5.35
CA VAL A 41 -10.69 -1.97 -5.91
C VAL A 41 -11.56 -1.38 -4.78
N MET A 42 -11.77 -2.12 -3.69
CA MET A 42 -12.51 -1.61 -2.53
C MET A 42 -11.75 -0.49 -1.81
N TYR A 43 -10.42 -0.58 -1.72
CA TYR A 43 -9.58 0.48 -1.15
C TYR A 43 -9.70 1.79 -1.93
N GLU A 44 -9.61 1.73 -3.25
CA GLU A 44 -9.69 2.89 -4.17
C GLU A 44 -11.08 3.54 -4.11
N THR A 45 -12.14 2.76 -3.86
CA THR A 45 -13.49 3.27 -3.62
C THR A 45 -13.73 3.70 -2.16
N GLN A 46 -12.70 3.68 -1.31
CA GLN A 46 -12.73 4.07 0.10
C GLN A 46 -13.59 3.16 1.00
N ASP A 47 -13.98 1.98 0.53
CA ASP A 47 -14.60 0.95 1.37
C ASP A 47 -13.52 0.11 2.07
N TYR A 48 -12.85 0.73 3.05
CA TYR A 48 -11.71 0.12 3.73
C TYR A 48 -12.05 -1.10 4.57
N LEU A 49 -13.30 -1.24 5.03
CA LEU A 49 -13.75 -2.43 5.76
C LEU A 49 -13.87 -3.64 4.84
N THR A 50 -14.52 -3.46 3.70
CA THR A 50 -14.63 -4.52 2.69
C THR A 50 -13.26 -4.84 2.09
N SER A 51 -12.45 -3.82 1.81
CA SER A 51 -11.05 -3.96 1.39
C SER A 51 -10.26 -4.87 2.36
N ASN A 52 -10.30 -4.56 3.65
CA ASN A 52 -9.65 -5.35 4.70
C ASN A 52 -10.11 -6.82 4.71
N THR A 53 -11.42 -7.06 4.52
CA THR A 53 -11.98 -8.42 4.46
C THR A 53 -11.41 -9.22 3.29
N TRP A 54 -11.26 -8.60 2.11
CA TRP A 54 -10.70 -9.25 0.94
C TRP A 54 -9.22 -9.54 1.08
N PHE A 55 -8.43 -8.61 1.63
CA PHE A 55 -7.01 -8.87 1.90
C PHE A 55 -6.82 -9.95 2.96
N ASN A 56 -7.68 -10.04 3.99
CA ASN A 56 -7.67 -11.17 4.93
C ASN A 56 -7.95 -12.50 4.22
N SER A 57 -8.85 -12.51 3.25
CA SER A 57 -9.11 -13.71 2.44
C SER A 57 -7.88 -14.08 1.60
N ALA A 58 -7.21 -13.10 0.99
CA ALA A 58 -6.00 -13.31 0.20
C ALA A 58 -4.86 -13.93 1.03
N VAL A 59 -4.57 -13.40 2.22
CA VAL A 59 -3.51 -13.96 3.09
C VAL A 59 -3.91 -15.28 3.73
N SER A 60 -5.21 -15.60 3.80
CA SER A 60 -5.70 -16.90 4.24
C SER A 60 -5.55 -17.96 3.15
N GLU A 61 -5.69 -17.58 1.88
CA GLU A 61 -5.47 -18.47 0.73
C GLU A 61 -3.97 -18.73 0.51
N ASP A 62 -3.15 -17.66 0.55
CA ASP A 62 -1.68 -17.77 0.51
C ASP A 62 -1.03 -16.91 1.59
N VAL A 63 -0.56 -17.55 2.64
CA VAL A 63 0.16 -16.91 3.78
C VAL A 63 1.47 -16.22 3.36
N ASN A 64 1.97 -16.47 2.16
CA ASN A 64 3.16 -15.82 1.63
C ASN A 64 2.84 -14.69 0.65
N TRP A 65 1.57 -14.41 0.41
CA TRP A 65 1.17 -13.36 -0.51
C TRP A 65 1.45 -11.96 0.07
N MET A 66 2.60 -11.38 -0.32
CA MET A 66 3.11 -10.11 0.21
C MET A 66 2.12 -8.96 0.03
N ASP A 67 1.46 -8.89 -1.13
CA ASP A 67 0.53 -7.80 -1.45
C ASP A 67 -0.74 -7.84 -0.58
N GLY A 68 -1.18 -9.01 -0.16
CA GLY A 68 -2.28 -9.14 0.81
C GLY A 68 -1.95 -8.44 2.14
N TYR A 69 -0.73 -8.61 2.64
CA TYR A 69 -0.26 -7.91 3.86
C TYR A 69 -0.07 -6.41 3.62
N ASN A 70 0.39 -6.01 2.44
CA ASN A 70 0.45 -4.61 2.01
C ASN A 70 -0.93 -3.97 2.11
N GLY A 71 -1.93 -4.58 1.47
CA GLY A 71 -3.30 -4.10 1.49
C GLY A 71 -3.94 -4.09 2.88
N LEU A 72 -3.67 -5.11 3.72
CA LEU A 72 -4.08 -5.09 5.14
C LEU A 72 -3.47 -3.91 5.88
N GLY A 73 -2.17 -3.67 5.70
CA GLY A 73 -1.48 -2.54 6.32
C GLY A 73 -2.12 -1.21 5.96
N TRP A 74 -2.36 -0.97 4.68
CA TRP A 74 -2.96 0.28 4.19
C TRP A 74 -4.42 0.43 4.60
N SER A 75 -5.24 -0.62 4.48
CA SER A 75 -6.65 -0.57 4.88
C SER A 75 -6.82 -0.33 6.39
N TYR A 76 -6.02 -0.99 7.24
CA TYR A 76 -6.00 -0.70 8.68
C TYR A 76 -5.52 0.72 9.00
N ALA A 77 -4.54 1.26 8.26
CA ALA A 77 -4.10 2.65 8.43
C ALA A 77 -5.24 3.63 8.15
N LYS A 78 -5.99 3.46 7.07
CA LYS A 78 -7.18 4.29 6.74
C LYS A 78 -8.29 4.13 7.79
N LEU A 79 -8.42 2.97 8.42
CA LEU A 79 -9.34 2.71 9.54
C LEU A 79 -8.82 3.21 10.89
N MET A 80 -7.62 3.82 10.94
CA MET A 80 -6.94 4.29 12.15
C MET A 80 -6.62 3.18 13.17
N VAL A 81 -6.55 1.91 12.74
CA VAL A 81 -6.13 0.75 13.55
C VAL A 81 -4.63 0.55 13.40
N LEU A 82 -3.85 1.51 13.90
CA LEU A 82 -2.42 1.65 13.59
C LEU A 82 -1.55 0.47 14.04
N ASP A 83 -1.90 -0.21 15.14
CA ASP A 83 -1.14 -1.40 15.59
C ASP A 83 -1.27 -2.53 14.57
N SER A 84 -2.49 -2.85 14.14
CA SER A 84 -2.73 -3.87 13.11
C SER A 84 -2.13 -3.49 11.77
N SER A 85 -2.15 -2.19 11.41
CA SER A 85 -1.49 -1.67 10.21
C SER A 85 0.01 -2.00 10.23
N ILE A 86 0.69 -1.63 11.31
CA ILE A 86 2.13 -1.85 11.49
C ILE A 86 2.47 -3.35 11.48
N ASP A 87 1.73 -4.17 12.21
CA ASP A 87 1.97 -5.62 12.30
C ASP A 87 1.85 -6.30 10.93
N ASN A 88 0.86 -5.91 10.13
CA ASN A 88 0.70 -6.44 8.77
C ASN A 88 1.82 -5.96 7.84
N PHE A 89 2.19 -4.69 7.86
CA PHE A 89 3.33 -4.20 7.09
C PHE A 89 4.63 -4.92 7.45
N ILE A 90 4.93 -5.11 8.74
CA ILE A 90 6.13 -5.84 9.19
C ILE A 90 6.08 -7.30 8.72
N THR A 91 4.92 -7.95 8.82
CA THR A 91 4.74 -9.31 8.31
C THR A 91 4.97 -9.37 6.80
N GLY A 92 4.42 -8.42 6.06
CA GLY A 92 4.60 -8.30 4.61
C GLY A 92 6.06 -8.13 4.20
N LEU A 93 6.85 -7.31 4.92
CA LEU A 93 8.29 -7.16 4.65
C LEU A 93 9.08 -8.47 4.75
N GLY A 94 8.61 -9.42 5.55
CA GLY A 94 9.21 -10.75 5.68
C GLY A 94 8.80 -11.73 4.59
N LYS A 95 7.90 -11.37 3.69
CA LYS A 95 7.40 -12.25 2.63
C LYS A 95 8.20 -12.10 1.33
N PRO A 96 8.30 -13.15 0.51
CA PRO A 96 8.92 -13.05 -0.80
C PRO A 96 8.07 -12.16 -1.71
N GLN A 97 8.71 -11.20 -2.38
CA GLN A 97 8.05 -10.42 -3.42
C GLN A 97 7.99 -11.23 -4.71
N ASP A 98 6.83 -11.28 -5.34
CA ASP A 98 6.70 -11.88 -6.67
C ASP A 98 7.54 -11.06 -7.68
N LYS A 99 8.43 -11.75 -8.39
CA LYS A 99 9.32 -11.14 -9.39
C LYS A 99 8.57 -10.58 -10.60
N TRP A 100 7.35 -11.04 -10.82
CA TRP A 100 6.50 -10.65 -11.95
C TRP A 100 5.55 -9.50 -11.63
N ASN A 101 5.40 -9.14 -10.35
CA ASN A 101 4.59 -8.00 -9.95
C ASN A 101 5.29 -6.69 -10.36
N PRO A 102 4.69 -5.87 -11.23
CA PRO A 102 5.28 -4.59 -11.65
C PRO A 102 5.30 -3.55 -10.53
N THR A 103 4.47 -3.70 -9.51
CA THR A 103 4.37 -2.80 -8.36
C THR A 103 5.52 -3.05 -7.40
N ASP A 104 6.16 -2.00 -6.92
CA ASP A 104 7.19 -2.09 -5.88
C ASP A 104 6.53 -2.16 -4.49
N ILE A 105 5.92 -3.31 -4.19
CA ILE A 105 5.20 -3.57 -2.94
C ILE A 105 6.10 -3.31 -1.72
N HIS A 106 7.38 -3.65 -1.82
CA HIS A 106 8.33 -3.39 -0.73
C HIS A 106 8.44 -1.90 -0.40
N SER A 107 8.50 -1.03 -1.42
CA SER A 107 8.51 0.42 -1.22
C SER A 107 7.18 0.93 -0.67
N GLU A 108 6.06 0.38 -1.11
CA GLU A 108 4.74 0.74 -0.57
C GLU A 108 4.62 0.40 0.92
N ILE A 109 5.09 -0.77 1.34
CA ILE A 109 5.13 -1.16 2.75
C ILE A 109 6.04 -0.23 3.57
N LEU A 110 7.22 0.12 3.06
CA LEU A 110 8.13 1.05 3.77
C LEU A 110 7.53 2.45 3.91
N ALA A 111 6.85 2.95 2.88
CA ALA A 111 6.10 4.20 2.97
C ALA A 111 4.94 4.10 3.98
N GLY A 112 4.17 3.01 3.93
CA GLY A 112 3.08 2.74 4.87
C GLY A 112 3.55 2.69 6.32
N LEU A 113 4.66 2.00 6.61
CA LEU A 113 5.28 1.98 7.94
C LEU A 113 5.73 3.38 8.39
N THR A 114 6.28 4.18 7.47
CA THR A 114 6.68 5.56 7.76
C THR A 114 5.50 6.38 8.25
N PHE A 115 4.38 6.32 7.54
CA PHE A 115 3.16 7.05 7.90
C PHE A 115 2.50 6.51 9.17
N ALA A 116 2.40 5.18 9.31
CA ALA A 116 1.76 4.57 10.48
C ALA A 116 2.53 4.86 11.78
N TYR A 117 3.85 4.80 11.77
CA TYR A 117 4.67 5.17 12.92
C TYR A 117 4.63 6.66 13.20
N HIS A 118 4.58 7.52 12.17
CA HIS A 118 4.42 8.95 12.36
C HIS A 118 3.07 9.27 13.02
N ALA A 119 1.98 8.67 12.54
CA ALA A 119 0.66 8.83 13.13
C ALA A 119 0.58 8.36 14.61
N LYS A 120 1.42 7.38 14.99
CA LYS A 120 1.59 6.97 16.40
C LYS A 120 2.52 7.88 17.22
N GLY A 121 3.19 8.86 16.60
CA GLY A 121 4.18 9.71 17.28
C GLY A 121 5.49 8.99 17.62
N ILE A 122 5.82 7.89 16.92
CA ILE A 122 7.04 7.10 17.16
C ILE A 122 8.13 7.55 16.16
N ASP A 123 8.60 8.78 16.30
CA ASP A 123 9.51 9.45 15.36
C ASP A 123 10.77 8.66 15.01
N LYS A 124 11.37 7.93 15.96
CA LYS A 124 12.55 7.11 15.68
C LYS A 124 12.27 6.03 14.64
N LYS A 125 11.11 5.38 14.73
CA LYS A 125 10.69 4.36 13.75
C LYS A 125 10.26 4.98 12.43
N THR A 126 9.58 6.13 12.46
CA THR A 126 9.30 6.92 11.26
C THR A 126 10.58 7.22 10.48
N ILE A 127 11.64 7.69 11.17
CA ILE A 127 12.93 7.99 10.56
C ILE A 127 13.60 6.72 10.02
N GLU A 128 13.53 5.61 10.77
CA GLU A 128 14.11 4.32 10.36
C GLU A 128 13.51 3.85 9.02
N TYR A 129 12.18 3.74 8.96
CA TYR A 129 11.49 3.22 7.76
C TYR A 129 11.47 4.21 6.59
N GLY A 130 11.30 5.51 6.87
CA GLY A 130 11.36 6.53 5.83
C GLY A 130 12.75 6.64 5.18
N ARG A 131 13.84 6.47 5.95
CA ARG A 131 15.19 6.33 5.39
C ARG A 131 15.32 5.06 4.57
N ALA A 132 14.87 3.91 5.08
CA ALA A 132 14.90 2.66 4.34
C ALA A 132 14.15 2.78 3.01
N PHE A 133 13.00 3.46 2.99
CA PHE A 133 12.29 3.80 1.77
C PHE A 133 13.14 4.64 0.80
N LEU A 134 13.83 5.68 1.28
CA LEU A 134 14.63 6.58 0.45
C LEU A 134 15.98 6.00 0.04
N ASP A 135 16.62 5.21 0.92
CA ASP A 135 17.95 4.63 0.72
C ASP A 135 17.92 3.29 -0.03
N SER A 136 16.74 2.72 -0.27
CA SER A 136 16.64 1.44 -0.99
C SER A 136 17.28 1.55 -2.38
N THR A 137 18.35 0.79 -2.55
CA THR A 137 19.13 0.70 -3.78
C THR A 137 18.45 -0.11 -4.88
N VAL A 138 17.31 -0.72 -4.57
CA VAL A 138 16.65 -1.69 -5.44
C VAL A 138 16.02 -1.06 -6.67
N ARG A 139 15.67 0.25 -6.63
CA ARG A 139 15.23 1.01 -7.81
C ARG A 139 15.67 2.47 -7.70
N PRO A 140 16.35 3.04 -8.72
CA PRO A 140 16.80 4.44 -8.73
C PRO A 140 15.66 5.47 -8.85
N LEU A 141 14.40 5.07 -8.91
CA LEU A 141 13.25 5.89 -9.29
C LEU A 141 12.42 6.40 -8.11
N LYS A 142 12.99 6.56 -6.93
CA LYS A 142 12.20 7.01 -5.78
C LYS A 142 11.70 8.45 -5.86
N ALA A 143 12.41 9.31 -6.57
CA ALA A 143 11.93 10.66 -6.88
C ALA A 143 10.65 10.67 -7.74
N GLY A 144 10.31 9.57 -8.38
CA GLY A 144 9.08 9.40 -9.15
C GLY A 144 8.08 8.40 -8.52
N TRP A 145 8.35 7.94 -7.27
CA TRP A 145 7.41 7.01 -6.64
C TRP A 145 6.08 7.69 -6.33
N VAL A 146 5.02 7.03 -6.77
CA VAL A 146 3.62 7.35 -6.46
C VAL A 146 2.99 6.06 -5.96
N PHE A 147 2.14 6.13 -4.95
CA PHE A 147 1.42 4.98 -4.46
C PHE A 147 0.42 4.48 -5.52
N ALA A 148 0.47 3.21 -5.87
CA ALA A 148 -0.29 2.66 -6.98
C ALA A 148 -1.82 2.83 -6.80
N HIS A 149 -2.30 2.81 -5.55
CA HIS A 149 -3.72 2.82 -5.19
C HIS A 149 -4.23 4.17 -4.65
N ASP A 150 -3.37 5.20 -4.63
CA ASP A 150 -3.74 6.58 -4.29
C ASP A 150 -2.71 7.52 -4.92
N SER A 151 -3.03 8.05 -6.09
CA SER A 151 -2.11 8.88 -6.88
C SER A 151 -1.75 10.22 -6.23
N LEU A 152 -2.47 10.64 -5.21
CA LEU A 152 -2.14 11.84 -4.43
C LEU A 152 -1.00 11.58 -3.45
N LEU A 153 -0.73 10.32 -3.10
CA LEU A 153 0.32 9.93 -2.18
C LEU A 153 1.60 9.59 -2.94
N ASN A 154 2.66 10.32 -2.68
CA ASN A 154 3.91 10.19 -3.41
C ASN A 154 5.15 10.34 -2.51
N TYR A 155 6.35 10.32 -3.10
CA TYR A 155 7.58 10.36 -2.33
C TYR A 155 7.80 11.68 -1.56
N LEU A 156 7.16 12.79 -1.97
CA LEU A 156 7.26 14.06 -1.24
C LEU A 156 6.53 13.98 0.10
N ASP A 157 5.45 13.19 0.19
CA ASP A 157 4.76 12.94 1.45
C ASP A 157 5.65 12.20 2.45
N VAL A 158 6.44 11.23 1.96
CA VAL A 158 7.45 10.56 2.81
C VAL A 158 8.53 11.55 3.25
N ARG A 159 8.99 12.43 2.35
CA ARG A 159 9.99 13.47 2.65
C ARG A 159 9.52 14.43 3.71
N ILE A 160 8.29 14.97 3.58
CA ILE A 160 7.77 15.94 4.55
C ILE A 160 7.45 15.28 5.89
N THR A 161 7.03 14.01 5.90
CA THR A 161 6.85 13.22 7.11
C THR A 161 8.17 13.00 7.84
N LEU A 162 9.25 12.72 7.10
CA LEU A 162 10.60 12.66 7.67
C LEU A 162 11.05 13.99 8.23
N ALA A 163 10.79 15.11 7.54
CA ALA A 163 11.13 16.45 8.03
C ALA A 163 10.46 16.71 9.37
N ALA A 164 9.17 16.40 9.50
CA ALA A 164 8.41 16.55 10.74
C ALA A 164 9.02 15.70 11.89
N SER A 165 9.33 14.43 11.60
CA SER A 165 9.91 13.54 12.62
C SER A 165 11.35 13.89 12.98
N TYR A 166 12.16 14.38 12.04
CA TYR A 166 13.49 14.91 12.36
C TYR A 166 13.40 16.17 13.22
N PHE A 167 12.45 17.06 12.90
CA PHE A 167 12.18 18.24 13.71
C PHE A 167 11.80 17.86 15.16
N SER A 168 10.87 16.92 15.34
CA SER A 168 10.41 16.45 16.65
C SER A 168 11.56 15.89 17.51
N VAL A 169 12.54 15.20 16.89
CA VAL A 169 13.70 14.66 17.63
C VAL A 169 14.88 15.63 17.72
N GLY A 170 14.70 16.89 17.31
CA GLY A 170 15.72 17.95 17.40
C GLY A 170 16.83 17.88 16.35
N LYS A 171 16.67 17.08 15.29
CA LYS A 171 17.63 16.98 14.16
C LYS A 171 17.28 18.02 13.08
N PHE A 172 17.45 19.29 13.39
CA PHE A 172 16.97 20.42 12.58
C PHE A 172 17.64 20.48 11.20
N ASP A 173 18.93 20.15 11.08
CA ASP A 173 19.61 20.12 9.78
C ASP A 173 19.00 19.08 8.84
N SER A 174 18.68 17.88 9.38
CA SER A 174 18.02 16.83 8.62
C SER A 174 16.59 17.21 8.25
N ALA A 175 15.87 17.89 9.12
CA ALA A 175 14.54 18.44 8.86
C ALA A 175 14.60 19.46 7.70
N SER A 176 15.47 20.46 7.81
CA SER A 176 15.70 21.50 6.80
C SER A 176 16.07 20.90 5.43
N LEU A 177 16.96 19.89 5.41
CA LEU A 177 17.34 19.21 4.17
C LEU A 177 16.13 18.55 3.47
N ASN A 178 15.29 17.84 4.21
CA ASN A 178 14.11 17.21 3.63
C ASN A 178 13.08 18.25 3.15
N VAL A 179 12.91 19.35 3.88
CA VAL A 179 12.08 20.49 3.46
C VAL A 179 12.62 21.09 2.14
N GLN A 180 13.94 21.31 2.03
CA GLN A 180 14.53 21.87 0.81
C GLN A 180 14.27 20.97 -0.40
N ILE A 181 14.44 19.65 -0.26
CA ILE A 181 14.17 18.70 -1.34
C ILE A 181 12.71 18.77 -1.80
N VAL A 182 11.76 18.92 -0.88
CA VAL A 182 10.34 19.10 -1.23
C VAL A 182 10.12 20.41 -1.97
N LEU A 183 10.67 21.52 -1.47
CA LEU A 183 10.57 22.84 -2.11
C LEU A 183 11.14 22.84 -3.52
N ASP A 184 12.33 22.26 -3.71
CA ASP A 184 12.98 22.15 -5.02
C ASP A 184 12.13 21.33 -6.00
N SER A 185 11.54 20.23 -5.53
CA SER A 185 10.66 19.38 -6.35
C SER A 185 9.36 20.08 -6.76
N LEU A 186 8.89 21.02 -5.95
CA LEU A 186 7.72 21.85 -6.25
C LEU A 186 8.09 23.10 -7.07
N ASN A 187 9.34 23.26 -7.49
CA ASN A 187 9.86 24.45 -8.16
C ASN A 187 9.59 25.76 -7.37
N SER A 188 9.63 25.67 -6.04
CA SER A 188 9.41 26.80 -5.15
C SER A 188 10.62 27.73 -5.13
N SER A 189 10.40 29.04 -5.13
CA SER A 189 11.45 30.02 -4.85
C SER A 189 11.76 30.20 -3.36
N VAL A 190 10.99 29.55 -2.49
CA VAL A 190 11.19 29.59 -1.04
C VAL A 190 12.36 28.68 -0.67
N ILE A 191 13.17 29.13 0.29
CA ILE A 191 14.30 28.36 0.83
C ILE A 191 13.92 27.74 2.17
N ALA A 192 14.40 26.53 2.42
CA ALA A 192 14.19 25.86 3.70
C ALA A 192 14.84 26.65 4.84
N VAL A 193 14.12 26.77 5.96
CA VAL A 193 14.65 27.41 7.16
C VAL A 193 15.75 26.54 7.77
N SER A 194 16.96 27.10 7.96
CA SER A 194 18.12 26.43 8.55
C SER A 194 18.53 27.03 9.91
N ASP A 195 17.91 28.16 10.29
CA ASP A 195 18.16 28.79 11.60
C ASP A 195 17.62 27.89 12.73
N THR A 196 18.49 27.54 13.68
CA THR A 196 18.18 26.71 14.85
C THR A 196 17.88 27.50 16.12
N SER A 197 17.82 28.84 16.04
CA SER A 197 17.30 29.68 17.12
C SER A 197 15.84 29.35 17.44
N LEU A 198 15.33 29.83 18.54
CA LEU A 198 13.91 29.61 18.90
C LEU A 198 12.96 30.12 17.80
N GLU A 199 13.25 31.30 17.24
CA GLU A 199 12.46 31.88 16.17
C GLU A 199 12.62 31.08 14.86
N GLY A 200 13.83 30.64 14.53
CA GLY A 200 14.10 29.80 13.38
C GLY A 200 13.36 28.46 13.44
N ARG A 201 13.38 27.80 14.59
CA ARG A 201 12.62 26.55 14.80
C ARG A 201 11.12 26.74 14.65
N LYS A 202 10.57 27.86 15.13
CA LYS A 202 9.16 28.19 14.94
C LYS A 202 8.84 28.31 13.44
N LYS A 203 9.63 29.06 12.70
CA LYS A 203 9.47 29.21 11.23
C LYS A 203 9.62 27.87 10.50
N MET A 204 10.54 27.02 10.91
CA MET A 204 10.71 25.69 10.34
C MET A 204 9.47 24.82 10.56
N ALA A 205 8.90 24.83 11.76
CA ALA A 205 7.67 24.10 12.05
C ALA A 205 6.47 24.60 11.21
N GLU A 206 6.35 25.92 11.08
CA GLU A 206 5.34 26.57 10.22
C GLU A 206 5.52 26.16 8.73
N GLN A 207 6.76 26.12 8.24
CA GLN A 207 7.09 25.72 6.88
C GLN A 207 6.76 24.23 6.63
N ILE A 208 7.10 23.33 7.56
CA ILE A 208 6.74 21.90 7.50
C ILE A 208 5.21 21.75 7.42
N SER A 209 4.49 22.40 8.33
CA SER A 209 3.02 22.34 8.37
C SER A 209 2.35 22.87 7.10
N ALA A 210 2.88 23.97 6.55
CA ALA A 210 2.39 24.54 5.28
C ALA A 210 2.59 23.58 4.12
N LEU A 211 3.75 22.91 4.04
CA LEU A 211 4.03 21.92 2.99
C LEU A 211 3.16 20.67 3.13
N GLN A 212 2.97 20.14 4.34
CA GLN A 212 2.03 19.03 4.58
C GLN A 212 0.62 19.39 4.08
N THR A 213 0.15 20.60 4.40
CA THR A 213 -1.17 21.06 3.95
C THR A 213 -1.24 21.25 2.43
N SER A 214 -0.15 21.68 1.80
CA SER A 214 -0.08 21.90 0.34
C SER A 214 -0.13 20.57 -0.42
N LEU A 215 0.60 19.54 0.04
CA LEU A 215 0.63 18.24 -0.59
C LEU A 215 -0.73 17.51 -0.50
N LEU A 216 -1.47 17.69 0.58
CA LEU A 216 -2.83 17.13 0.73
C LEU A 216 -3.87 17.73 -0.23
N LYS A 217 -3.54 18.80 -0.96
CA LYS A 217 -4.48 19.53 -1.85
C LYS A 217 -4.18 19.33 -3.34
N GLN A 218 -3.12 18.59 -3.67
CA GLN A 218 -2.75 18.27 -5.04
C GLN A 218 -3.55 17.09 -5.57
#